data_668177be5da779330f6968b5881e2d5a
#
_entry.id   668177be5da779330f6968b5881e2d5a
#
_cell.length_a   1.000
_cell.length_b   1.000
_cell.length_c   1.000
_cell.angle_alpha   90.00
_cell.angle_beta   90.00
_cell.angle_gamma   90.00
#
_symmetry.space_group_name_H-M   'P 1'
#
loop_
_entity.id
_entity.type
_entity.pdbx_description
1 polymer ?
#
loop_
_entity_poly.entity_id
_entity_poly.type
_entity_poly.pdbx_seq_one_letter_code
_entity_poly.pdbx_strand_id
1 'polypeptide(L)'
;MKLAEMKTDFNGRKKLYLFGKKVFSYKKMSEYDKIYAKRYDGLTSEELAVCIKKQFEKALGYELNLDNPQTFNEKLNWCKLYYHNPLMTICADKVKGRDYFLQKTADDGSHLVRQLGVYSSVDEIDLAKLPSKFVLKSNWGSGLQIIVADKNSFDFEAAKEKMTKWLDIH
;
A
#
# COMPACT_ATOMS: atom_id res chain seq x y z
N MET A 1 15.83 -26.97 -29.74
CA MET A 1 15.43 -25.78 -28.95
C MET A 1 13.98 -25.48 -29.27
N LYS A 2 13.07 -25.41 -28.29
CA LYS A 2 11.65 -25.10 -28.55
C LYS A 2 11.53 -23.65 -29.03
N LEU A 3 10.82 -23.43 -30.12
CA LEU A 3 10.59 -22.10 -30.72
C LEU A 3 9.78 -21.19 -29.77
N ALA A 4 8.81 -21.77 -29.08
CA ALA A 4 7.99 -21.12 -28.07
C ALA A 4 7.72 -22.08 -26.90
N GLU A 5 7.70 -21.56 -25.67
CA GLU A 5 7.41 -22.34 -24.48
C GLU A 5 6.58 -21.51 -23.48
N MET A 6 5.54 -22.11 -22.94
CA MET A 6 4.76 -21.53 -21.85
C MET A 6 5.13 -22.19 -20.54
N LYS A 7 5.58 -21.40 -19.55
CA LYS A 7 5.87 -21.87 -18.18
C LYS A 7 4.92 -21.23 -17.21
N THR A 8 4.53 -21.97 -16.18
CA THR A 8 3.77 -21.44 -15.05
C THR A 8 4.68 -21.47 -13.83
N ASP A 9 4.83 -20.31 -13.15
CA ASP A 9 5.58 -20.26 -11.90
C ASP A 9 4.71 -20.69 -10.70
N PHE A 10 5.33 -20.81 -9.54
CA PHE A 10 4.64 -21.25 -8.31
C PHE A 10 3.52 -20.27 -7.85
N ASN A 11 3.53 -19.02 -8.32
CA ASN A 11 2.46 -18.02 -8.09
C ASN A 11 1.33 -18.11 -9.13
N GLY A 12 1.32 -19.13 -10.01
CA GLY A 12 0.32 -19.31 -11.06
C GLY A 12 0.43 -18.32 -12.23
N ARG A 13 1.53 -17.56 -12.33
CA ARG A 13 1.77 -16.64 -13.45
C ARG A 13 2.28 -17.42 -14.65
N LYS A 14 1.58 -17.31 -15.78
CA LYS A 14 2.02 -17.88 -17.05
C LYS A 14 3.01 -16.94 -17.74
N LYS A 15 4.12 -17.49 -18.19
CA LYS A 15 5.21 -16.77 -18.87
C LYS A 15 5.42 -17.39 -20.25
N LEU A 16 5.35 -16.59 -21.31
CA LEU A 16 5.67 -16.99 -22.67
C LEU A 16 7.15 -16.71 -22.95
N TYR A 17 7.87 -17.71 -23.40
CA TYR A 17 9.25 -17.60 -23.84
C TYR A 17 9.31 -17.87 -25.35
N LEU A 18 9.98 -17.00 -26.11
CA LEU A 18 10.34 -17.21 -27.50
C LEU A 18 11.87 -17.27 -27.61
N PHE A 19 12.39 -18.31 -28.26
CA PHE A 19 13.84 -18.54 -28.37
C PHE A 19 14.58 -18.46 -27.01
N GLY A 20 13.92 -18.92 -25.92
CA GLY A 20 14.47 -18.88 -24.57
C GLY A 20 14.38 -17.53 -23.86
N LYS A 21 13.95 -16.45 -24.53
CA LYS A 21 13.74 -15.13 -23.91
C LYS A 21 12.29 -14.95 -23.46
N LYS A 22 12.08 -14.43 -22.26
CA LYS A 22 10.75 -14.12 -21.76
C LYS A 22 10.17 -12.92 -22.53
N VAL A 23 9.06 -13.13 -23.22
CA VAL A 23 8.40 -12.10 -24.05
C VAL A 23 7.16 -11.56 -23.37
N PHE A 24 6.43 -12.44 -22.67
CA PHE A 24 5.15 -12.08 -22.06
C PHE A 24 4.95 -12.82 -20.74
N SER A 25 4.20 -12.20 -19.84
CA SER A 25 3.85 -12.81 -18.56
C SER A 25 2.46 -12.34 -18.16
N TYR A 26 1.55 -13.27 -17.87
CA TYR A 26 0.24 -12.94 -17.33
C TYR A 26 -0.15 -13.94 -16.22
N LYS A 27 -0.99 -13.47 -15.31
CA LYS A 27 -1.67 -14.30 -14.32
C LYS A 27 -3.16 -14.19 -14.58
N LYS A 28 -3.85 -15.32 -14.73
CA LYS A 28 -5.33 -15.31 -14.75
C LYS A 28 -5.79 -14.82 -13.38
N MET A 29 -6.55 -13.75 -13.35
CA MET A 29 -7.10 -13.21 -12.11
C MET A 29 -8.08 -14.24 -11.52
N SER A 30 -7.84 -14.61 -10.26
CA SER A 30 -8.80 -15.37 -9.47
C SER A 30 -10.00 -14.49 -9.11
N GLU A 31 -11.08 -15.06 -8.61
CA GLU A 31 -12.21 -14.29 -8.09
C GLU A 31 -11.75 -13.32 -6.99
N TYR A 32 -10.86 -13.77 -6.13
CA TYR A 32 -10.21 -12.92 -5.13
C TYR A 32 -9.45 -11.74 -5.75
N ASP A 33 -8.63 -11.98 -6.79
CA ASP A 33 -7.88 -10.89 -7.43
C ASP A 33 -8.82 -9.85 -8.06
N LYS A 34 -9.96 -10.27 -8.60
CA LYS A 34 -10.98 -9.37 -9.18
C LYS A 34 -11.65 -8.51 -8.11
N ILE A 35 -12.03 -9.11 -6.97
CA ILE A 35 -12.61 -8.40 -5.84
C ILE A 35 -11.58 -7.41 -5.28
N TYR A 36 -10.35 -7.85 -5.08
CA TYR A 36 -9.26 -7.01 -4.58
C TYR A 36 -8.92 -5.84 -5.51
N ALA A 37 -9.03 -6.03 -6.83
CA ALA A 37 -8.79 -4.98 -7.82
C ALA A 37 -9.87 -3.90 -7.84
N LYS A 38 -11.07 -4.17 -7.28
CA LYS A 38 -12.14 -3.16 -7.13
C LYS A 38 -11.84 -2.08 -6.10
N ARG A 39 -10.73 -2.15 -5.38
CA ARG A 39 -10.41 -1.33 -4.20
C ARG A 39 -11.40 -1.58 -3.04
N TYR A 40 -10.94 -1.34 -1.81
CA TYR A 40 -11.77 -1.52 -0.61
C TYR A 40 -12.99 -0.59 -0.59
N ASP A 41 -12.91 0.58 -1.23
CA ASP A 41 -13.98 1.55 -1.37
C ASP A 41 -15.03 1.06 -2.38
N GLY A 42 -16.09 0.45 -1.94
CA GLY A 42 -17.15 -0.09 -2.78
C GLY A 42 -17.30 -1.60 -2.68
N LEU A 43 -16.50 -2.27 -1.85
CA LEU A 43 -16.77 -3.66 -1.47
C LEU A 43 -17.90 -3.72 -0.45
N THR A 44 -18.78 -4.70 -0.60
CA THR A 44 -19.71 -5.08 0.47
C THR A 44 -18.94 -5.69 1.64
N SER A 45 -19.56 -5.77 2.81
CA SER A 45 -18.97 -6.43 3.99
C SER A 45 -18.60 -7.87 3.70
N GLU A 46 -19.41 -8.57 2.90
CA GLU A 46 -19.17 -9.96 2.50
C GLU A 46 -17.97 -10.08 1.56
N GLU A 47 -17.84 -9.19 0.57
CA GLU A 47 -16.70 -9.15 -0.33
C GLU A 47 -15.41 -8.84 0.44
N LEU A 48 -15.46 -7.89 1.38
CA LEU A 48 -14.34 -7.55 2.24
C LEU A 48 -13.94 -8.73 3.13
N ALA A 49 -14.92 -9.46 3.71
CA ALA A 49 -14.65 -10.66 4.50
C ALA A 49 -13.93 -11.73 3.67
N VAL A 50 -14.34 -11.96 2.42
CA VAL A 50 -13.67 -12.88 1.49
C VAL A 50 -12.22 -12.46 1.24
N CYS A 51 -11.98 -11.16 1.02
CA CYS A 51 -10.63 -10.64 0.83
C CYS A 51 -9.74 -10.87 2.06
N ILE A 52 -10.26 -10.55 3.25
CA ILE A 52 -9.53 -10.68 4.52
C ILE A 52 -9.24 -12.15 4.82
N LYS A 53 -10.20 -13.06 4.67
CA LYS A 53 -10.00 -14.51 4.87
C LYS A 53 -8.87 -15.04 4.00
N LYS A 54 -8.87 -14.73 2.70
CA LYS A 54 -7.82 -15.19 1.77
C LYS A 54 -6.45 -14.58 2.05
N GLN A 55 -6.39 -13.32 2.47
CA GLN A 55 -5.11 -12.71 2.88
C GLN A 55 -4.56 -13.36 4.14
N PHE A 56 -5.43 -13.61 5.10
CA PHE A 56 -5.07 -14.26 6.37
C PHE A 56 -4.52 -15.66 6.14
N GLU A 57 -5.25 -16.50 5.41
CA GLU A 57 -4.85 -17.86 5.07
C GLU A 57 -3.51 -17.89 4.33
N LYS A 58 -3.34 -17.00 3.35
CA LYS A 58 -2.08 -16.87 2.60
C LYS A 58 -0.91 -16.46 3.50
N ALA A 59 -1.13 -15.61 4.49
CA ALA A 59 -0.08 -15.08 5.35
C ALA A 59 0.28 -16.00 6.52
N LEU A 60 -0.71 -16.71 7.07
CA LEU A 60 -0.57 -17.46 8.32
C LEU A 60 -0.73 -18.97 8.16
N GLY A 61 -1.21 -19.46 7.00
CA GLY A 61 -1.29 -20.87 6.68
C GLY A 61 -2.46 -21.62 7.31
N TYR A 62 -3.45 -20.91 7.89
CA TYR A 62 -4.67 -21.51 8.43
C TYR A 62 -5.89 -20.62 8.15
N GLU A 63 -7.08 -21.17 8.27
CA GLU A 63 -8.35 -20.49 7.98
C GLU A 63 -8.69 -19.48 9.07
N LEU A 64 -9.16 -18.29 8.67
CA LEU A 64 -9.62 -17.24 9.57
C LEU A 64 -11.01 -17.56 10.13
N ASN A 65 -11.12 -17.77 11.44
CA ASN A 65 -12.38 -17.88 12.14
C ASN A 65 -12.89 -16.49 12.57
N LEU A 66 -13.90 -15.99 11.85
CA LEU A 66 -14.56 -14.72 12.18
C LEU A 66 -15.72 -14.86 13.17
N ASP A 67 -16.30 -16.06 13.30
CA ASP A 67 -17.45 -16.29 14.16
C ASP A 67 -17.05 -16.41 15.63
N ASN A 68 -15.87 -16.98 15.89
CA ASN A 68 -15.30 -17.13 17.24
C ASN A 68 -13.78 -16.94 17.23
N PRO A 69 -13.27 -15.70 17.04
CA PRO A 69 -11.85 -15.44 16.95
C PRO A 69 -11.14 -15.67 18.28
N GLN A 70 -10.19 -16.60 18.30
CA GLN A 70 -9.43 -16.96 19.51
C GLN A 70 -8.05 -16.28 19.57
N THR A 71 -7.33 -16.31 18.45
CA THR A 71 -5.96 -15.78 18.38
C THR A 71 -5.97 -14.27 18.24
N PHE A 72 -4.85 -13.62 18.57
CA PHE A 72 -4.66 -12.19 18.35
C PHE A 72 -4.89 -11.78 16.89
N ASN A 73 -4.35 -12.57 15.96
CA ASN A 73 -4.49 -12.27 14.53
C ASN A 73 -5.92 -12.40 14.03
N GLU A 74 -6.69 -13.38 14.52
CA GLU A 74 -8.11 -13.50 14.21
C GLU A 74 -8.91 -12.31 14.75
N LYS A 75 -8.68 -11.93 16.01
CA LYS A 75 -9.33 -10.77 16.65
C LYS A 75 -9.01 -9.47 15.90
N LEU A 76 -7.76 -9.29 15.47
CA LEU A 76 -7.35 -8.11 14.69
C LEU A 76 -8.08 -8.05 13.33
N ASN A 77 -8.22 -9.19 12.64
CA ASN A 77 -8.91 -9.25 11.37
C ASN A 77 -10.44 -9.14 11.52
N TRP A 78 -11.00 -9.63 12.62
CA TRP A 78 -12.39 -9.36 13.02
C TRP A 78 -12.63 -7.85 13.21
N CYS A 79 -11.73 -7.15 13.91
CA CYS A 79 -11.82 -5.71 14.09
C CYS A 79 -11.81 -4.93 12.77
N LYS A 80 -11.09 -5.39 11.74
CA LYS A 80 -11.10 -4.75 10.42
C LYS A 80 -12.50 -4.73 9.76
N LEU A 81 -13.33 -5.71 10.09
CA LEU A 81 -14.68 -5.87 9.53
C LEU A 81 -15.75 -5.18 10.36
N TYR A 82 -15.63 -5.27 11.68
CA TYR A 82 -16.75 -4.97 12.58
C TYR A 82 -16.49 -3.81 13.54
N TYR A 83 -15.23 -3.41 13.73
CA TYR A 83 -14.89 -2.29 14.61
C TYR A 83 -14.63 -1.02 13.82
N HIS A 84 -15.60 -0.12 13.79
CA HIS A 84 -15.54 1.15 13.07
C HIS A 84 -15.35 2.31 14.05
N ASN A 85 -14.11 2.76 14.19
CA ASN A 85 -13.79 3.96 14.97
C ASN A 85 -13.24 5.05 14.03
N PRO A 86 -13.91 6.21 13.90
CA PRO A 86 -13.46 7.31 13.03
C PRO A 86 -12.03 7.79 13.29
N LEU A 87 -11.56 7.65 14.54
CA LEU A 87 -10.18 7.97 14.90
C LEU A 87 -9.15 7.09 14.19
N MET A 88 -9.51 5.88 13.78
CA MET A 88 -8.58 5.00 13.06
C MET A 88 -8.15 5.62 11.73
N THR A 89 -9.07 6.22 10.99
CA THR A 89 -8.77 6.91 9.72
C THR A 89 -7.89 8.14 9.98
N ILE A 90 -8.20 8.91 11.02
CA ILE A 90 -7.39 10.09 11.39
C ILE A 90 -5.97 9.67 11.77
N CYS A 91 -5.83 8.64 12.61
CA CYS A 91 -4.52 8.16 13.06
C CYS A 91 -3.72 7.43 11.96
N ALA A 92 -4.40 6.86 10.96
CA ALA A 92 -3.75 6.23 9.81
C ALA A 92 -3.22 7.24 8.79
N ASP A 93 -3.83 8.42 8.69
CA ASP A 93 -3.34 9.54 7.88
C ASP A 93 -2.10 10.15 8.53
N LYS A 94 -0.99 10.20 7.80
CA LYS A 94 0.31 10.64 8.35
C LYS A 94 0.36 12.14 8.66
N VAL A 95 -0.54 12.94 8.10
CA VAL A 95 -0.68 14.38 8.41
C VAL A 95 -1.62 14.57 9.59
N LYS A 96 -2.86 14.09 9.49
CA LYS A 96 -3.89 14.23 10.53
C LYS A 96 -3.49 13.53 11.84
N GLY A 97 -2.81 12.38 11.74
CA GLY A 97 -2.30 11.65 12.90
C GLY A 97 -1.26 12.44 13.70
N ARG A 98 -0.42 13.27 13.04
CA ARG A 98 0.49 14.19 13.74
C ARG A 98 -0.28 15.23 14.54
N ASP A 99 -1.28 15.87 13.93
CA ASP A 99 -2.09 16.90 14.59
C ASP A 99 -2.83 16.32 15.79
N TYR A 100 -3.40 15.12 15.62
CA TYR A 100 -4.06 14.40 16.72
C TYR A 100 -3.08 14.06 17.86
N PHE A 101 -1.87 13.59 17.54
CA PHE A 101 -0.83 13.31 18.54
C PHE A 101 -0.50 14.57 19.35
N LEU A 102 -0.19 15.69 18.68
CA LEU A 102 0.14 16.95 19.34
C LEU A 102 -0.99 17.45 20.26
N GLN A 103 -2.25 17.33 19.80
CA GLN A 103 -3.41 17.72 20.60
C GLN A 103 -3.57 16.86 21.87
N LYS A 104 -3.25 15.56 21.79
CA LYS A 104 -3.48 14.61 22.89
C LYS A 104 -2.35 14.52 23.89
N THR A 105 -1.13 14.77 23.45
CA THR A 105 0.06 14.61 24.30
C THR A 105 0.59 15.93 24.85
N ALA A 106 0.06 17.07 24.39
CA ALA A 106 0.63 18.40 24.66
C ALA A 106 2.12 18.48 24.31
N ASP A 107 2.56 17.64 23.34
CA ASP A 107 3.95 17.61 22.87
C ASP A 107 4.25 18.87 22.06
N ASP A 108 5.45 19.41 22.18
CA ASP A 108 5.92 20.57 21.43
C ASP A 108 6.37 20.23 19.99
N GLY A 109 6.23 18.98 19.59
CA GLY A 109 6.65 18.45 18.30
C GLY A 109 8.07 17.89 18.29
N SER A 110 8.78 17.93 19.42
CA SER A 110 10.17 17.46 19.54
C SER A 110 10.33 15.95 19.27
N HIS A 111 9.29 15.17 19.57
CA HIS A 111 9.24 13.72 19.33
C HIS A 111 8.78 13.36 17.92
N LEU A 112 8.40 14.32 17.11
CA LEU A 112 7.96 14.11 15.74
C LEU A 112 9.06 14.43 14.74
N VAL A 113 9.23 13.57 13.72
CA VAL A 113 10.13 13.83 12.61
C VAL A 113 9.73 15.14 11.94
N ARG A 114 10.70 16.02 11.64
CA ARG A 114 10.45 17.31 10.99
C ARG A 114 9.70 17.11 9.65
N GLN A 115 8.56 17.75 9.52
CA GLN A 115 7.80 17.82 8.29
C GLN A 115 8.30 19.00 7.47
N LEU A 116 8.71 18.75 6.22
CA LEU A 116 9.25 19.76 5.32
C LEU A 116 8.18 20.45 4.49
N GLY A 117 7.06 19.75 4.24
CA GLY A 117 5.89 20.27 3.53
C GLY A 117 4.79 19.21 3.42
N VAL A 118 3.59 19.68 3.08
CA VAL A 118 2.43 18.88 2.68
C VAL A 118 1.96 19.46 1.35
N TYR A 119 1.76 18.61 0.37
CA TYR A 119 1.43 18.99 -1.00
C TYR A 119 0.19 18.24 -1.45
N SER A 120 -0.71 18.93 -2.14
CA SER A 120 -1.92 18.34 -2.72
C SER A 120 -1.67 17.79 -4.13
N SER A 121 -0.65 18.30 -4.78
CA SER A 121 -0.19 17.87 -6.10
C SER A 121 1.32 17.67 -6.11
N VAL A 122 1.79 16.77 -6.96
CA VAL A 122 3.22 16.51 -7.15
C VAL A 122 3.93 17.75 -7.74
N ASP A 123 3.21 18.55 -8.53
CA ASP A 123 3.76 19.75 -9.16
C ASP A 123 4.00 20.92 -8.19
N GLU A 124 3.43 20.87 -6.99
CA GLU A 124 3.67 21.83 -5.92
C GLU A 124 5.04 21.63 -5.22
N ILE A 125 5.70 20.49 -5.47
CA ILE A 125 6.96 20.13 -4.82
C ILE A 125 8.10 20.94 -5.44
N ASP A 126 8.56 21.95 -4.72
CA ASP A 126 9.74 22.75 -5.10
C ASP A 126 11.01 22.13 -4.50
N LEU A 127 11.79 21.44 -5.34
CA LEU A 127 13.05 20.82 -4.93
C LEU A 127 14.07 21.83 -4.39
N ALA A 128 14.03 23.08 -4.83
CA ALA A 128 14.98 24.09 -4.37
C ALA A 128 14.82 24.34 -2.86
N LYS A 129 13.61 24.23 -2.33
CA LYS A 129 13.30 24.42 -0.91
C LYS A 129 13.60 23.21 -0.03
N LEU A 130 13.87 22.04 -0.63
CA LEU A 130 14.12 20.82 0.11
C LEU A 130 15.64 20.67 0.41
N PRO A 131 16.01 20.07 1.56
CA PRO A 131 17.38 19.79 1.91
C PRO A 131 18.03 18.77 0.95
N SER A 132 19.31 18.49 1.11
CA SER A 132 20.02 17.49 0.29
C SER A 132 19.48 16.07 0.46
N LYS A 133 18.90 15.75 1.62
CA LYS A 133 18.35 14.45 1.96
C LYS A 133 16.94 14.62 2.51
N PHE A 134 15.99 13.88 1.96
CA PHE A 134 14.58 13.91 2.40
C PHE A 134 13.83 12.64 2.02
N VAL A 135 12.61 12.52 2.48
CA VAL A 135 11.71 11.42 2.12
C VAL A 135 10.38 11.99 1.65
N LEU A 136 9.94 11.58 0.48
CA LEU A 136 8.59 11.81 -0.03
C LEU A 136 7.71 10.63 0.36
N LYS A 137 6.53 10.90 0.90
CA LYS A 137 5.58 9.86 1.35
C LYS A 137 4.16 10.25 0.96
N SER A 138 3.35 9.27 0.56
CA SER A 138 1.91 9.46 0.60
C SER A 138 1.44 9.58 2.06
N ASN A 139 0.45 10.41 2.33
CA ASN A 139 -0.19 10.53 3.65
C ASN A 139 -0.96 9.26 4.04
N TRP A 140 -1.38 8.46 3.07
CA TRP A 140 -2.13 7.21 3.23
C TRP A 140 -1.30 6.00 2.74
N GLY A 141 -1.78 4.80 3.04
CA GLY A 141 -1.18 3.54 2.59
C GLY A 141 0.16 3.21 3.25
N SER A 142 0.69 2.05 2.90
CA SER A 142 1.97 1.52 3.36
C SER A 142 2.90 1.26 2.18
N GLY A 143 4.20 1.53 2.36
CA GLY A 143 5.20 1.31 1.31
C GLY A 143 5.23 2.38 0.20
N LEU A 144 4.36 3.38 0.25
CA LEU A 144 4.32 4.48 -0.70
C LEU A 144 5.28 5.59 -0.26
N GLN A 145 6.58 5.37 -0.52
CA GLN A 145 7.63 6.29 -0.13
C GLN A 145 8.80 6.28 -1.13
N ILE A 146 9.48 7.41 -1.22
CA ILE A 146 10.73 7.59 -1.96
C ILE A 146 11.74 8.21 -1.01
N ILE A 147 12.85 7.52 -0.79
CA ILE A 147 13.97 8.00 0.03
C ILE A 147 14.99 8.65 -0.89
N VAL A 148 15.24 9.93 -0.69
CA VAL A 148 16.25 10.70 -1.43
C VAL A 148 17.47 10.86 -0.56
N ALA A 149 18.52 10.10 -0.87
CA ALA A 149 19.78 10.13 -0.15
C ALA A 149 20.71 11.27 -0.63
N ASP A 150 20.53 11.71 -1.87
CA ASP A 150 21.21 12.86 -2.46
C ASP A 150 20.32 13.51 -3.52
N LYS A 151 19.94 14.77 -3.27
CA LYS A 151 19.10 15.56 -4.17
C LYS A 151 19.73 15.79 -5.54
N ASN A 152 21.06 15.89 -5.63
CA ASN A 152 21.75 16.19 -6.87
C ASN A 152 21.71 15.02 -7.87
N SER A 153 21.61 13.80 -7.37
CA SER A 153 21.48 12.58 -8.19
C SER A 153 20.04 12.07 -8.30
N PHE A 154 19.05 12.81 -7.78
CA PHE A 154 17.66 12.40 -7.72
C PHE A 154 16.92 12.67 -9.03
N ASP A 155 16.42 11.61 -9.66
CA ASP A 155 15.53 11.71 -10.82
C ASP A 155 14.11 12.06 -10.37
N PHE A 156 13.82 13.38 -10.38
CA PHE A 156 12.52 13.88 -9.94
C PHE A 156 11.39 13.58 -10.93
N GLU A 157 11.66 13.53 -12.22
CA GLU A 157 10.64 13.23 -13.23
C GLU A 157 10.14 11.78 -13.10
N ALA A 158 11.05 10.82 -12.94
CA ALA A 158 10.68 9.45 -12.65
C ALA A 158 9.93 9.32 -11.31
N ALA A 159 10.29 10.13 -10.31
CA ALA A 159 9.59 10.18 -9.03
C ALA A 159 8.19 10.78 -9.16
N LYS A 160 7.99 11.82 -9.97
CA LYS A 160 6.69 12.41 -10.29
C LYS A 160 5.74 11.37 -10.86
N GLU A 161 6.15 10.65 -11.90
CA GLU A 161 5.33 9.58 -12.48
C GLU A 161 4.88 8.55 -11.46
N LYS A 162 5.79 8.17 -10.57
CA LYS A 162 5.49 7.20 -9.50
C LYS A 162 4.52 7.76 -8.48
N MET A 163 4.70 9.00 -8.05
CA MET A 163 3.84 9.66 -7.06
C MET A 163 2.44 9.97 -7.62
N THR A 164 2.33 10.37 -8.90
CA THR A 164 1.04 10.55 -9.57
C THR A 164 0.23 9.26 -9.53
N LYS A 165 0.84 8.11 -9.82
CA LYS A 165 0.18 6.81 -9.70
C LYS A 165 -0.30 6.50 -8.28
N TRP A 166 0.33 7.05 -7.24
CA TRP A 166 -0.18 6.89 -5.88
C TRP A 166 -1.45 7.70 -5.64
N LEU A 167 -1.56 8.91 -6.22
CA LEU A 167 -2.75 9.74 -6.11
C LEU A 167 -3.95 9.14 -6.85
N ASP A 168 -3.71 8.42 -7.95
CA ASP A 168 -4.76 7.73 -8.72
C ASP A 168 -5.35 6.51 -8.02
N ILE A 169 -4.72 6.05 -6.94
CA ILE A 169 -5.17 4.88 -6.16
C ILE A 169 -6.27 5.26 -5.12
N HIS A 170 -6.63 6.51 -4.99
CA HIS A 170 -7.68 6.98 -4.06
C HIS A 170 -9.07 7.07 -4.69
#